data_73c669700850061468c16e34842eca92
#
_entry.id   73c669700850061468c16e34842eca92
#
_cell.length_a   1.000
_cell.length_b   1.000
_cell.length_c   1.000
_cell.angle_alpha   90.00
_cell.angle_beta   90.00
_cell.angle_gamma   90.00
#
_symmetry.space_group_name_H-M   'P 1'
#
loop_
_entity.id
_entity.type
_entity.pdbx_description
1 polymer ?
#
loop_
_entity_poly.entity_id
_entity_poly.type
_entity_poly.pdbx_seq_one_letter_code
_entity_poly.pdbx_strand_id
1 'polypeptide(L)'
;MEALGVAQREEASVRILTEDALRTSAIEGETLDADQVRSSLARRMGLATAGLPPPSREVDGLVEMMLDATRQAGAALTEERLLGWHAALFPVGGSPLVRITSGAWRTAASGPMRVVSGAYGHERVHFEAPSHDRVAGEIRGFLDWFNAPLVVDPVIASALAHFWFVTIHPFEDGNGRVSRAIADLALARADRSDLRFYSMSAQIETERSAYYGMLERTQKGGTDITGWLVWFLGCLGRALDRGEKSVAAIIRKASTWERINAGIPVNERQRAVIHA
;
A
#
# COMPACT_ATOMS: atom_id res chain seq x y z
N MET A 1 20.47 -7.93 7.45
CA MET A 1 19.57 -8.69 6.55
C MET A 1 20.15 -10.04 6.16
N GLU A 2 21.45 -10.17 5.93
CA GLU A 2 22.11 -11.46 5.66
C GLU A 2 22.00 -12.48 6.81
N ALA A 3 21.72 -12.03 8.03
CA ALA A 3 21.60 -12.88 9.22
C ALA A 3 20.27 -13.66 9.35
N LEU A 4 19.28 -13.41 8.48
CA LEU A 4 18.00 -14.13 8.49
C LEU A 4 18.07 -15.33 7.53
N GLY A 5 17.69 -16.51 8.01
CA GLY A 5 17.41 -17.67 7.16
C GLY A 5 16.21 -17.42 6.22
N VAL A 6 16.05 -18.24 5.17
CA VAL A 6 14.99 -18.09 4.17
C VAL A 6 13.60 -18.05 4.83
N ALA A 7 13.29 -19.01 5.70
CA ALA A 7 12.00 -19.08 6.40
C ALA A 7 11.71 -17.84 7.27
N GLN A 8 12.73 -17.29 7.92
CA GLN A 8 12.58 -16.09 8.75
C GLN A 8 12.34 -14.83 7.90
N ARG A 9 12.92 -14.76 6.71
CA ARG A 9 12.66 -13.66 5.75
C ARG A 9 11.22 -13.71 5.22
N GLU A 10 10.76 -14.91 4.91
CA GLU A 10 9.37 -15.13 4.46
C GLU A 10 8.37 -14.75 5.56
N GLU A 11 8.58 -15.19 6.81
CA GLU A 11 7.74 -14.82 7.95
C GLU A 11 7.72 -13.30 8.17
N ALA A 12 8.87 -12.66 8.14
CA ALA A 12 8.98 -11.20 8.27
C ALA A 12 8.24 -10.48 7.13
N SER A 13 8.40 -10.95 5.89
CA SER A 13 7.72 -10.39 4.72
C SER A 13 6.20 -10.53 4.83
N VAL A 14 5.68 -11.70 5.18
CA VAL A 14 4.24 -11.91 5.39
C VAL A 14 3.69 -10.99 6.47
N ARG A 15 4.40 -10.85 7.58
CA ARG A 15 3.98 -9.97 8.68
C ARG A 15 3.88 -8.51 8.24
N ILE A 16 4.89 -8.01 7.52
CA ILE A 16 4.93 -6.61 7.06
C ILE A 16 3.88 -6.37 5.97
N LEU A 17 3.74 -7.29 5.02
CA LEU A 17 2.70 -7.19 3.99
C LEU A 17 1.29 -7.28 4.59
N THR A 18 1.09 -8.08 5.65
CA THR A 18 -0.17 -8.12 6.38
C THR A 18 -0.46 -6.76 7.03
N GLU A 19 0.51 -6.18 7.73
CA GLU A 19 0.37 -4.85 8.31
C GLU A 19 0.06 -3.80 7.23
N ASP A 20 0.78 -3.82 6.11
CA ASP A 20 0.57 -2.87 5.02
C ASP A 20 -0.83 -2.96 4.42
N ALA A 21 -1.35 -4.18 4.18
CA ALA A 21 -2.71 -4.41 3.70
C ALA A 21 -3.78 -3.89 4.66
N LEU A 22 -3.63 -4.16 5.96
CA LEU A 22 -4.55 -3.68 6.98
C LEU A 22 -4.54 -2.15 7.06
N ARG A 23 -3.35 -1.53 6.99
CA ARG A 23 -3.19 -0.09 7.15
C ARG A 23 -3.60 0.69 5.91
N THR A 24 -3.32 0.19 4.72
CA THR A 24 -3.79 0.86 3.50
C THR A 24 -5.32 0.93 3.42
N SER A 25 -6.03 -0.10 3.92
CA SER A 25 -7.48 -0.07 4.04
C SER A 25 -7.98 0.82 5.19
N ALA A 26 -7.29 0.80 6.35
CA ALA A 26 -7.64 1.65 7.49
C ALA A 26 -7.52 3.15 7.18
N ILE A 27 -6.58 3.56 6.32
CA ILE A 27 -6.47 4.94 5.82
C ILE A 27 -7.77 5.36 5.14
N GLU A 28 -8.42 4.48 4.38
CA GLU A 28 -9.69 4.72 3.69
C GLU A 28 -10.93 4.50 4.60
N GLY A 29 -10.72 4.09 5.85
CA GLY A 29 -11.79 3.83 6.82
C GLY A 29 -12.37 2.42 6.76
N GLU A 30 -11.72 1.50 6.03
CA GLU A 30 -12.10 0.09 5.95
C GLU A 30 -11.34 -0.74 6.97
N THR A 31 -12.01 -1.73 7.56
CA THR A 31 -11.40 -2.69 8.49
C THR A 31 -11.39 -4.07 7.85
N LEU A 32 -10.21 -4.66 7.69
CA LEU A 32 -10.02 -6.00 7.17
C LEU A 32 -9.71 -6.99 8.28
N ASP A 33 -10.10 -8.24 8.06
CA ASP A 33 -9.73 -9.35 8.93
C ASP A 33 -8.27 -9.77 8.67
N ALA A 34 -7.44 -9.74 9.72
CA ALA A 34 -6.02 -10.03 9.62
C ALA A 34 -5.71 -11.47 9.21
N ASP A 35 -6.56 -12.43 9.62
CA ASP A 35 -6.35 -13.84 9.29
C ASP A 35 -6.73 -14.13 7.83
N GLN A 36 -7.72 -13.44 7.28
CA GLN A 36 -8.02 -13.47 5.85
C GLN A 36 -6.88 -12.89 5.01
N VAL A 37 -6.29 -11.76 5.44
CA VAL A 37 -5.13 -11.16 4.76
C VAL A 37 -3.94 -12.12 4.79
N ARG A 38 -3.63 -12.70 5.94
CA ARG A 38 -2.57 -13.73 6.07
C ARG A 38 -2.82 -14.94 5.18
N SER A 39 -4.07 -15.42 5.13
CA SER A 39 -4.48 -16.55 4.29
C SER A 39 -4.23 -16.27 2.81
N SER A 40 -4.63 -15.09 2.33
CA SER A 40 -4.41 -14.67 0.94
C SER A 40 -2.92 -14.56 0.61
N LEU A 41 -2.14 -13.90 1.48
CA LEU A 41 -0.69 -13.77 1.33
C LEU A 41 0.00 -15.14 1.31
N ALA A 42 -0.28 -15.99 2.31
CA ALA A 42 0.33 -17.32 2.42
C ALA A 42 0.06 -18.17 1.17
N ARG A 43 -1.18 -18.20 0.69
CA ARG A 43 -1.56 -18.93 -0.52
C ARG A 43 -0.80 -18.45 -1.75
N ARG A 44 -0.70 -17.13 -1.96
CA ARG A 44 -0.02 -16.54 -3.12
C ARG A 44 1.50 -16.63 -3.04
N MET A 45 2.04 -16.80 -1.83
CA MET A 45 3.46 -17.00 -1.58
C MET A 45 3.87 -18.49 -1.53
N GLY A 46 2.92 -19.41 -1.70
CA GLY A 46 3.18 -20.85 -1.62
C GLY A 46 3.46 -21.36 -0.21
N LEU A 47 3.00 -20.64 0.82
CA LEU A 47 3.17 -20.99 2.22
C LEU A 47 1.96 -21.78 2.76
N ALA A 48 2.13 -22.47 3.90
CA ALA A 48 1.05 -23.21 4.54
C ALA A 48 -0.07 -22.27 5.02
N THR A 49 -1.31 -22.63 4.72
CA THR A 49 -2.53 -21.89 5.12
C THR A 49 -3.34 -22.62 6.18
N ALA A 50 -2.81 -23.68 6.78
CA ALA A 50 -3.54 -24.53 7.73
C ALA A 50 -4.08 -23.71 8.91
N GLY A 51 -5.39 -23.81 9.14
CA GLY A 51 -6.09 -23.12 10.24
C GLY A 51 -6.48 -21.66 9.94
N LEU A 52 -6.15 -21.11 8.76
CA LEU A 52 -6.57 -19.78 8.36
C LEU A 52 -7.90 -19.81 7.58
N PRO A 53 -8.79 -18.80 7.76
CA PRO A 53 -10.05 -18.72 7.03
C PRO A 53 -9.80 -18.39 5.54
N PRO A 54 -10.72 -18.78 4.64
CA PRO A 54 -10.65 -18.33 3.25
C PRO A 54 -10.81 -16.81 3.17
N PRO A 55 -10.01 -16.11 2.35
CA PRO A 55 -10.14 -14.66 2.20
C PRO A 55 -11.40 -14.30 1.42
N SER A 56 -12.00 -13.15 1.74
CA SER A 56 -13.01 -12.54 0.88
C SER A 56 -12.40 -12.11 -0.47
N ARG A 57 -13.23 -11.83 -1.46
CA ARG A 57 -12.76 -11.41 -2.79
C ARG A 57 -12.05 -10.05 -2.72
N GLU A 58 -12.54 -9.15 -1.89
CA GLU A 58 -11.95 -7.82 -1.68
C GLU A 58 -10.56 -7.92 -1.05
N VAL A 59 -10.41 -8.74 -0.01
CA VAL A 59 -9.12 -9.01 0.62
C VAL A 59 -8.15 -9.64 -0.37
N ASP A 60 -8.63 -10.62 -1.13
CA ASP A 60 -7.80 -11.33 -2.11
C ASP A 60 -7.33 -10.40 -3.25
N GLY A 61 -8.21 -9.50 -3.72
CA GLY A 61 -7.89 -8.51 -4.74
C GLY A 61 -6.92 -7.43 -4.25
N LEU A 62 -7.07 -6.96 -3.02
CA LEU A 62 -6.11 -6.03 -2.42
C LEU A 62 -4.71 -6.65 -2.34
N VAL A 63 -4.62 -7.88 -1.81
CA VAL A 63 -3.35 -8.61 -1.69
C VAL A 63 -2.73 -8.87 -3.07
N GLU A 64 -3.55 -9.19 -4.08
CA GLU A 64 -3.10 -9.36 -5.47
C GLU A 64 -2.45 -8.09 -6.01
N MET A 65 -3.11 -6.94 -5.89
CA MET A 65 -2.57 -5.65 -6.29
C MET A 65 -1.24 -5.34 -5.60
N MET A 66 -1.15 -5.54 -4.28
CA MET A 66 0.06 -5.26 -3.51
C MET A 66 1.24 -6.16 -3.91
N LEU A 67 0.99 -7.46 -4.12
CA LEU A 67 2.01 -8.40 -4.56
C LEU A 67 2.43 -8.13 -6.01
N ASP A 68 1.50 -7.80 -6.89
CA ASP A 68 1.82 -7.42 -8.26
C ASP A 68 2.68 -6.15 -8.29
N ALA A 69 2.32 -5.12 -7.53
CA ALA A 69 3.08 -3.87 -7.44
C ALA A 69 4.53 -4.10 -6.99
N THR A 70 4.76 -4.96 -6.00
CA THR A 70 6.08 -5.16 -5.40
C THR A 70 6.91 -6.23 -6.12
N ARG A 71 6.30 -7.38 -6.48
CA ARG A 71 7.02 -8.51 -7.10
C ARG A 71 7.20 -8.37 -8.60
N GLN A 72 6.29 -7.63 -9.26
CA GLN A 72 6.38 -7.33 -10.68
C GLN A 72 6.86 -5.89 -10.94
N ALA A 73 7.67 -5.35 -10.02
CA ALA A 73 8.15 -3.97 -10.09
C ALA A 73 8.96 -3.67 -11.36
N GLY A 74 9.66 -4.66 -11.92
CA GLY A 74 10.40 -4.52 -13.18
C GLY A 74 9.52 -4.40 -14.43
N ALA A 75 8.26 -4.84 -14.38
CA ALA A 75 7.34 -4.73 -15.49
C ALA A 75 6.82 -3.29 -15.64
N ALA A 76 6.54 -2.88 -16.88
CA ALA A 76 5.94 -1.57 -17.14
C ALA A 76 4.59 -1.43 -16.42
N LEU A 77 4.31 -0.23 -15.92
CA LEU A 77 2.98 0.12 -15.44
C LEU A 77 2.15 0.54 -16.67
N THR A 78 1.12 -0.22 -16.99
CA THR A 78 0.25 0.04 -18.15
C THR A 78 -1.16 0.43 -17.68
N GLU A 79 -1.96 0.93 -18.62
CA GLU A 79 -3.38 1.22 -18.38
C GLU A 79 -4.11 -0.06 -17.96
N GLU A 80 -3.90 -1.16 -18.67
CA GLU A 80 -4.53 -2.46 -18.37
C GLU A 80 -4.16 -2.96 -16.97
N ARG A 81 -2.91 -2.74 -16.53
CA ARG A 81 -2.46 -3.12 -15.20
C ARG A 81 -3.16 -2.30 -14.12
N LEU A 82 -3.31 -0.98 -14.31
CA LEU A 82 -4.05 -0.10 -13.40
C LEU A 82 -5.54 -0.46 -13.33
N LEU A 83 -6.18 -0.71 -14.48
CA LEU A 83 -7.57 -1.14 -14.54
C LEU A 83 -7.76 -2.53 -13.91
N GLY A 84 -6.81 -3.44 -14.10
CA GLY A 84 -6.77 -4.75 -13.44
C GLY A 84 -6.68 -4.65 -11.92
N TRP A 85 -5.81 -3.78 -11.40
CA TRP A 85 -5.73 -3.51 -9.96
C TRP A 85 -7.04 -2.97 -9.39
N HIS A 86 -7.66 -2.05 -10.11
CA HIS A 86 -8.95 -1.50 -9.70
C HIS A 86 -10.06 -2.56 -9.72
N ALA A 87 -10.10 -3.40 -10.75
CA ALA A 87 -11.05 -4.51 -10.84
C ALA A 87 -10.87 -5.53 -9.70
N ALA A 88 -9.63 -5.78 -9.29
CA ALA A 88 -9.32 -6.65 -8.16
C ALA A 88 -9.79 -6.06 -6.82
N LEU A 89 -9.64 -4.75 -6.62
CA LEU A 89 -10.13 -4.05 -5.42
C LEU A 89 -11.66 -4.05 -5.30
N PHE A 90 -12.37 -4.01 -6.43
CA PHE A 90 -13.83 -3.93 -6.49
C PHE A 90 -14.43 -5.10 -7.30
N PRO A 91 -14.28 -6.34 -6.82
CA PRO A 91 -14.84 -7.50 -7.52
C PRO A 91 -16.38 -7.44 -7.48
N VAL A 92 -17.01 -7.43 -8.68
CA VAL A 92 -18.48 -7.47 -8.80
C VAL A 92 -19.20 -6.24 -8.22
N GLY A 93 -18.76 -5.03 -8.61
CA GLY A 93 -19.62 -3.85 -8.52
C GLY A 93 -19.82 -3.23 -7.15
N GLY A 94 -18.90 -3.42 -6.21
CA GLY A 94 -18.86 -2.65 -4.97
C GLY A 94 -19.99 -2.93 -3.97
N SER A 95 -20.19 -2.00 -3.02
CA SER A 95 -21.27 -2.04 -2.04
C SER A 95 -22.64 -2.02 -2.70
N PRO A 96 -23.65 -2.73 -2.15
CA PRO A 96 -25.03 -2.66 -2.65
C PRO A 96 -25.62 -1.24 -2.73
N LEU A 97 -25.02 -0.30 -1.98
CA LEU A 97 -25.49 1.09 -1.89
C LEU A 97 -24.78 2.04 -2.88
N VAL A 98 -23.57 1.71 -3.33
CA VAL A 98 -22.82 2.53 -4.29
C VAL A 98 -22.26 1.62 -5.37
N ARG A 99 -22.72 1.81 -6.62
CA ARG A 99 -22.18 1.08 -7.77
C ARG A 99 -20.92 1.79 -8.25
N ILE A 100 -19.75 1.20 -7.95
CA ILE A 100 -18.47 1.62 -8.51
C ILE A 100 -18.27 0.91 -9.84
N THR A 101 -17.87 1.66 -10.86
CA THR A 101 -17.53 1.09 -12.17
C THR A 101 -16.17 0.39 -12.06
N SER A 102 -16.22 -0.94 -11.83
CA SER A 102 -15.02 -1.76 -11.62
C SER A 102 -14.16 -1.82 -12.89
N GLY A 103 -12.84 -1.64 -12.74
CA GLY A 103 -11.88 -1.76 -13.83
C GLY A 103 -12.03 -0.74 -14.96
N ALA A 104 -12.55 0.45 -14.68
CA ALA A 104 -12.70 1.51 -15.67
C ALA A 104 -12.46 2.90 -15.04
N TRP A 105 -12.04 3.83 -15.87
CA TRP A 105 -11.92 5.24 -15.46
C TRP A 105 -13.31 5.83 -15.20
N ARG A 106 -13.38 6.80 -14.28
CA ARG A 106 -14.60 7.59 -14.09
C ARG A 106 -15.03 8.32 -15.35
N THR A 107 -16.33 8.50 -15.49
CA THR A 107 -16.96 9.10 -16.67
C THR A 107 -17.79 10.33 -16.28
N ALA A 108 -18.44 10.95 -17.27
CA ALA A 108 -19.39 12.05 -17.03
C ALA A 108 -20.52 11.66 -16.04
N ALA A 109 -20.88 10.38 -16.00
CA ALA A 109 -21.93 9.87 -15.11
C ALA A 109 -21.55 9.99 -13.63
N SER A 110 -20.24 9.99 -13.31
CA SER A 110 -19.71 10.16 -11.94
C SER A 110 -19.81 11.61 -11.44
N GLY A 111 -20.13 12.58 -12.32
CA GLY A 111 -20.15 14.00 -11.97
C GLY A 111 -18.75 14.57 -11.65
N PRO A 112 -18.69 15.79 -11.07
CA PRO A 112 -17.42 16.35 -10.60
C PRO A 112 -16.83 15.51 -9.47
N MET A 113 -15.61 15.01 -9.65
CA MET A 113 -14.92 14.22 -8.64
C MET A 113 -14.32 15.12 -7.58
N ARG A 114 -14.78 15.00 -6.34
CA ARG A 114 -14.38 15.82 -5.20
C ARG A 114 -13.96 14.95 -4.02
N VAL A 115 -12.85 15.29 -3.42
CA VAL A 115 -12.46 14.77 -2.11
C VAL A 115 -13.11 15.65 -1.06
N VAL A 116 -14.02 15.08 -0.28
CA VAL A 116 -14.83 15.80 0.68
C VAL A 116 -14.74 15.21 2.09
N SER A 117 -15.00 16.01 3.11
CA SER A 117 -15.23 15.55 4.47
C SER A 117 -16.42 16.31 5.08
N GLY A 118 -17.01 15.76 6.14
CA GLY A 118 -18.16 16.34 6.81
C GLY A 118 -19.43 15.54 6.56
N ALA A 119 -20.55 15.97 7.20
CA ALA A 119 -21.85 15.34 7.03
C ALA A 119 -22.45 15.73 5.67
N TYR A 120 -23.32 14.86 5.13
CA TYR A 120 -24.04 15.11 3.89
C TYR A 120 -24.79 16.46 3.96
N GLY A 121 -24.62 17.30 2.94
CA GLY A 121 -25.16 18.65 2.86
C GLY A 121 -24.34 19.74 3.58
N HIS A 122 -23.26 19.36 4.28
CA HIS A 122 -22.29 20.25 4.94
C HIS A 122 -20.85 19.84 4.63
N GLU A 123 -20.64 19.31 3.43
CA GLU A 123 -19.32 18.82 3.02
C GLU A 123 -18.34 19.98 2.82
N ARG A 124 -17.14 19.80 3.36
CA ARG A 124 -15.97 20.62 3.01
C ARG A 124 -15.26 19.97 1.84
N VAL A 125 -15.13 20.69 0.72
CA VAL A 125 -14.35 20.24 -0.44
C VAL A 125 -12.86 20.51 -0.16
N HIS A 126 -12.07 19.44 -0.11
CA HIS A 126 -10.62 19.49 0.06
C HIS A 126 -9.92 19.64 -1.29
N PHE A 127 -10.40 18.92 -2.29
CA PHE A 127 -9.83 18.91 -3.63
C PHE A 127 -10.91 18.60 -4.67
N GLU A 128 -10.82 19.22 -5.84
CA GLU A 128 -11.60 18.87 -7.03
C GLU A 128 -10.64 18.38 -8.10
N ALA A 129 -10.80 17.12 -8.50
CA ALA A 129 -9.95 16.48 -9.49
C ALA A 129 -10.22 17.02 -10.90
N PRO A 130 -9.29 16.84 -11.86
CA PRO A 130 -9.51 17.18 -13.26
C PRO A 130 -10.83 16.62 -13.79
N SER A 131 -11.44 17.28 -14.76
CA SER A 131 -12.67 16.78 -15.40
C SER A 131 -12.45 15.40 -16.05
N HIS A 132 -13.51 14.60 -16.16
CA HIS A 132 -13.44 13.21 -16.63
C HIS A 132 -12.85 13.09 -18.05
N ASP A 133 -13.09 14.04 -18.94
CA ASP A 133 -12.56 14.09 -20.31
C ASP A 133 -11.03 14.26 -20.37
N ARG A 134 -10.41 14.77 -19.30
CA ARG A 134 -8.96 14.90 -19.18
C ARG A 134 -8.27 13.62 -18.67
N VAL A 135 -9.00 12.73 -17.99
CA VAL A 135 -8.42 11.58 -17.31
C VAL A 135 -7.54 10.73 -18.22
N ALA A 136 -8.02 10.38 -19.41
CA ALA A 136 -7.27 9.53 -20.33
C ALA A 136 -5.94 10.20 -20.79
N GLY A 137 -5.95 11.51 -21.01
CA GLY A 137 -4.74 12.28 -21.35
C GLY A 137 -3.75 12.37 -20.20
N GLU A 138 -4.25 12.68 -19.00
CA GLU A 138 -3.44 12.77 -17.79
C GLU A 138 -2.79 11.42 -17.42
N ILE A 139 -3.55 10.31 -17.50
CA ILE A 139 -3.01 8.96 -17.26
C ILE A 139 -1.96 8.59 -18.30
N ARG A 140 -2.16 8.91 -19.57
CA ARG A 140 -1.15 8.66 -20.61
C ARG A 140 0.15 9.40 -20.29
N GLY A 141 0.08 10.70 -20.00
CA GLY A 141 1.25 11.49 -19.62
C GLY A 141 1.95 10.96 -18.36
N PHE A 142 1.17 10.52 -17.37
CA PHE A 142 1.69 9.88 -16.17
C PHE A 142 2.43 8.57 -16.48
N LEU A 143 1.84 7.67 -17.28
CA LEU A 143 2.42 6.38 -17.65
C LEU A 143 3.68 6.54 -18.50
N ASP A 144 3.67 7.49 -19.45
CA ASP A 144 4.84 7.82 -20.27
C ASP A 144 6.02 8.26 -19.39
N TRP A 145 5.77 9.15 -18.42
CA TRP A 145 6.78 9.59 -17.46
C TRP A 145 7.24 8.46 -16.54
N PHE A 146 6.29 7.67 -15.97
CA PHE A 146 6.59 6.65 -14.97
C PHE A 146 7.43 5.48 -15.54
N ASN A 147 7.28 5.19 -16.83
CA ASN A 147 8.01 4.13 -17.52
C ASN A 147 9.27 4.62 -18.24
N ALA A 148 9.47 5.93 -18.36
CA ALA A 148 10.67 6.49 -18.95
C ALA A 148 11.91 6.27 -18.05
N PRO A 149 13.14 6.33 -18.60
CA PRO A 149 14.34 6.38 -17.79
C PRO A 149 14.28 7.55 -16.79
N LEU A 150 14.54 7.25 -15.51
CA LEU A 150 14.43 8.25 -14.45
C LEU A 150 15.53 9.30 -14.59
N VAL A 151 15.13 10.59 -14.56
CA VAL A 151 16.03 11.74 -14.49
C VAL A 151 16.16 12.31 -13.07
N VAL A 152 15.42 11.73 -12.12
CA VAL A 152 15.43 12.09 -10.69
C VAL A 152 15.76 10.86 -9.87
N ASP A 153 16.14 11.07 -8.60
CA ASP A 153 16.34 9.98 -7.66
C ASP A 153 15.11 9.06 -7.59
N PRO A 154 15.27 7.71 -7.64
CA PRO A 154 14.15 6.77 -7.66
C PRO A 154 13.19 6.90 -6.45
N VAL A 155 13.71 7.27 -5.28
CA VAL A 155 12.88 7.50 -4.08
C VAL A 155 12.06 8.77 -4.23
N ILE A 156 12.63 9.83 -4.81
CA ILE A 156 11.88 11.04 -5.17
C ILE A 156 10.81 10.72 -6.21
N ALA A 157 11.15 9.87 -7.21
CA ALA A 157 10.18 9.43 -8.21
C ALA A 157 8.97 8.71 -7.59
N SER A 158 9.15 7.94 -6.51
CA SER A 158 8.03 7.31 -5.80
C SER A 158 7.07 8.32 -5.17
N ALA A 159 7.61 9.38 -4.56
CA ALA A 159 6.82 10.47 -3.99
C ALA A 159 6.05 11.26 -5.07
N LEU A 160 6.69 11.50 -6.22
CA LEU A 160 6.07 12.14 -7.38
C LEU A 160 4.94 11.29 -7.96
N ALA A 161 5.19 10.00 -8.15
CA ALA A 161 4.22 9.06 -8.70
C ALA A 161 2.96 8.97 -7.84
N HIS A 162 3.13 8.86 -6.50
CA HIS A 162 2.03 8.88 -5.56
C HIS A 162 1.19 10.16 -5.70
N PHE A 163 1.85 11.32 -5.61
CA PHE A 163 1.17 12.61 -5.63
C PHE A 163 0.46 12.87 -6.97
N TRP A 164 1.12 12.57 -8.08
CA TRP A 164 0.54 12.78 -9.40
C TRP A 164 -0.68 11.91 -9.61
N PHE A 165 -0.59 10.61 -9.34
CA PHE A 165 -1.72 9.70 -9.52
C PHE A 165 -2.92 10.06 -8.63
N VAL A 166 -2.69 10.34 -7.34
CA VAL A 166 -3.78 10.72 -6.43
C VAL A 166 -4.41 12.07 -6.81
N THR A 167 -3.68 12.94 -7.52
CA THR A 167 -4.16 14.22 -8.02
C THR A 167 -4.98 14.06 -9.31
N ILE A 168 -4.59 13.16 -10.22
CA ILE A 168 -5.44 12.80 -11.37
C ILE A 168 -6.77 12.23 -10.89
N HIS A 169 -6.75 11.42 -9.85
CA HIS A 169 -7.93 10.80 -9.23
C HIS A 169 -8.82 10.10 -10.25
N PRO A 170 -8.30 9.13 -11.01
CA PRO A 170 -8.93 8.63 -12.24
C PRO A 170 -10.12 7.71 -12.01
N PHE A 171 -10.29 7.16 -10.81
CA PHE A 171 -11.35 6.22 -10.46
C PHE A 171 -12.46 6.89 -9.65
N GLU A 172 -13.62 6.23 -9.55
CA GLU A 172 -14.73 6.65 -8.68
C GLU A 172 -14.39 6.42 -7.20
N ASP A 173 -13.60 5.37 -6.90
CA ASP A 173 -13.07 5.03 -5.57
C ASP A 173 -11.73 4.29 -5.72
N GLY A 174 -11.02 4.00 -4.61
CA GLY A 174 -9.79 3.23 -4.58
C GLY A 174 -8.53 3.99 -5.01
N ASN A 175 -8.63 5.28 -5.37
CA ASN A 175 -7.49 6.07 -5.83
C ASN A 175 -6.35 6.13 -4.80
N GLY A 176 -6.68 6.22 -3.51
CA GLY A 176 -5.70 6.20 -2.43
C GLY A 176 -4.93 4.88 -2.34
N ARG A 177 -5.64 3.75 -2.40
CA ARG A 177 -5.01 2.41 -2.38
C ARG A 177 -4.11 2.19 -3.60
N VAL A 178 -4.58 2.54 -4.79
CA VAL A 178 -3.80 2.43 -6.03
C VAL A 178 -2.59 3.37 -6.01
N SER A 179 -2.71 4.62 -5.54
CA SER A 179 -1.58 5.56 -5.46
C SER A 179 -0.48 5.05 -4.51
N ARG A 180 -0.86 4.44 -3.38
CA ARG A 180 0.10 3.80 -2.47
C ARG A 180 0.76 2.58 -3.10
N ALA A 181 0.01 1.73 -3.82
CA ALA A 181 0.59 0.62 -4.57
C ALA A 181 1.57 1.08 -5.67
N ILE A 182 1.29 2.19 -6.36
CA ILE A 182 2.21 2.81 -7.32
C ILE A 182 3.49 3.30 -6.63
N ALA A 183 3.37 3.95 -5.46
CA ALA A 183 4.55 4.36 -4.69
C ALA A 183 5.39 3.14 -4.26
N ASP A 184 4.72 2.07 -3.83
CA ASP A 184 5.36 0.81 -3.45
C ASP A 184 6.07 0.14 -4.63
N LEU A 185 5.48 0.15 -5.82
CA LEU A 185 6.12 -0.31 -7.05
C LEU A 185 7.37 0.51 -7.36
N ALA A 186 7.30 1.83 -7.27
CA ALA A 186 8.45 2.70 -7.51
C ALA A 186 9.57 2.48 -6.48
N LEU A 187 9.23 2.30 -5.19
CA LEU A 187 10.19 1.96 -4.14
C LEU A 187 10.81 0.57 -4.35
N ALA A 188 10.04 -0.42 -4.77
CA ALA A 188 10.56 -1.75 -5.08
C ALA A 188 11.55 -1.73 -6.27
N ARG A 189 11.30 -0.87 -7.27
CA ARG A 189 12.28 -0.59 -8.34
C ARG A 189 13.57 0.04 -7.81
N ALA A 190 13.44 0.99 -6.88
CA ALA A 190 14.58 1.66 -6.25
C ALA A 190 15.44 0.68 -5.42
N ASP A 191 14.77 -0.14 -4.62
CA ASP A 191 15.40 -1.13 -3.74
C ASP A 191 16.00 -2.33 -4.51
N ARG A 192 15.58 -2.55 -5.75
CA ARG A 192 15.92 -3.74 -6.56
C ARG A 192 15.66 -5.04 -5.81
N SER A 193 14.59 -5.06 -5.02
CA SER A 193 14.20 -6.16 -4.14
C SER A 193 12.69 -6.33 -4.16
N ASP A 194 12.25 -7.57 -4.26
CA ASP A 194 10.85 -7.98 -4.10
C ASP A 194 10.46 -8.16 -2.61
N LEU A 195 11.45 -8.11 -1.71
CA LEU A 195 11.26 -8.21 -0.27
C LEU A 195 11.34 -6.83 0.36
N ARG A 196 10.25 -6.40 0.97
CA ARG A 196 10.17 -5.16 1.75
C ARG A 196 10.03 -5.48 3.23
N PHE A 197 10.77 -4.73 4.04
CA PHE A 197 10.80 -4.88 5.49
C PHE A 197 10.31 -3.62 6.21
N TYR A 198 9.53 -2.79 5.52
CA TYR A 198 8.85 -1.61 6.04
C TYR A 198 7.49 -1.44 5.37
N SER A 199 6.57 -0.75 6.04
CA SER A 199 5.24 -0.42 5.50
C SER A 199 5.09 1.10 5.47
N MET A 200 4.96 1.65 4.26
CA MET A 200 4.60 3.07 4.10
C MET A 200 3.18 3.32 4.58
N SER A 201 2.23 2.42 4.29
CA SER A 201 0.83 2.58 4.70
C SER A 201 0.68 2.60 6.22
N ALA A 202 1.48 1.81 6.96
CA ALA A 202 1.46 1.84 8.42
C ALA A 202 1.94 3.19 8.98
N GLN A 203 2.94 3.80 8.37
CA GLN A 203 3.41 5.11 8.80
C GLN A 203 2.44 6.23 8.37
N ILE A 204 1.90 6.17 7.15
CA ILE A 204 0.87 7.11 6.67
C ILE A 204 -0.36 7.06 7.57
N GLU A 205 -0.83 5.87 7.97
CA GLU A 205 -1.98 5.72 8.86
C GLU A 205 -1.72 6.38 10.22
N THR A 206 -0.54 6.19 10.78
CA THR A 206 -0.13 6.86 12.02
C THR A 206 -0.13 8.39 11.88
N GLU A 207 0.18 8.91 10.71
CA GLU A 207 0.24 10.34 10.38
C GLU A 207 -0.95 10.79 9.50
N ARG A 208 -2.07 10.08 9.53
CA ARG A 208 -3.19 10.25 8.59
C ARG A 208 -3.65 11.69 8.43
N SER A 209 -3.78 12.43 9.52
CA SER A 209 -4.16 13.84 9.48
C SER A 209 -3.14 14.72 8.75
N ALA A 210 -1.85 14.49 9.00
CA ALA A 210 -0.77 15.21 8.31
C ALA A 210 -0.72 14.86 6.82
N TYR A 211 -0.94 13.59 6.47
CA TYR A 211 -1.03 13.11 5.09
C TYR A 211 -2.08 13.84 4.28
N TYR A 212 -3.34 13.82 4.75
CA TYR A 212 -4.42 14.51 4.04
C TYR A 212 -4.24 16.03 4.02
N GLY A 213 -3.76 16.61 5.11
CA GLY A 213 -3.45 18.04 5.15
C GLY A 213 -2.34 18.44 4.19
N MET A 214 -1.34 17.56 3.97
CA MET A 214 -0.26 17.81 3.01
C MET A 214 -0.76 17.68 1.56
N LEU A 215 -1.57 16.66 1.26
CA LEU A 215 -2.22 16.53 -0.04
C LEU A 215 -3.07 17.76 -0.36
N GLU A 216 -3.98 18.16 0.54
CA GLU A 216 -4.86 19.32 0.34
C GLU A 216 -4.06 20.60 0.06
N ARG A 217 -3.04 20.89 0.86
CA ARG A 217 -2.21 22.10 0.67
C ARG A 217 -1.47 22.09 -0.65
N THR A 218 -0.88 20.95 -1.01
CA THR A 218 -0.08 20.84 -2.24
C THR A 218 -0.96 20.85 -3.49
N GLN A 219 -2.12 20.18 -3.46
CA GLN A 219 -3.08 20.16 -4.58
C GLN A 219 -3.75 21.51 -4.84
N LYS A 220 -3.92 22.34 -3.80
CA LYS A 220 -4.44 23.73 -3.92
C LYS A 220 -3.36 24.76 -4.19
N GLY A 221 -2.09 24.37 -4.07
CA GLY A 221 -0.93 25.24 -4.31
C GLY A 221 -0.60 25.42 -5.79
N GLY A 222 0.57 26.00 -6.03
CA GLY A 222 1.17 26.08 -7.36
C GLY A 222 1.93 24.83 -7.73
N THR A 223 2.93 24.97 -8.62
CA THR A 223 3.77 23.85 -9.09
C THR A 223 4.87 23.46 -8.10
N ASP A 224 5.05 24.18 -7.01
CA ASP A 224 6.01 23.85 -5.97
C ASP A 224 5.42 22.77 -5.04
N ILE A 225 5.94 21.56 -5.18
CA ILE A 225 5.55 20.40 -4.36
C ILE A 225 6.62 20.02 -3.32
N THR A 226 7.59 20.91 -3.07
CA THR A 226 8.69 20.65 -2.11
C THR A 226 8.15 20.20 -0.74
N GLY A 227 7.09 20.82 -0.25
CA GLY A 227 6.46 20.46 1.03
C GLY A 227 5.98 19.00 1.05
N TRP A 228 5.38 18.52 -0.04
CA TRP A 228 4.99 17.13 -0.20
C TRP A 228 6.19 16.20 -0.20
N LEU A 229 7.22 16.50 -0.99
CA LEU A 229 8.43 15.68 -1.08
C LEU A 229 9.11 15.53 0.29
N VAL A 230 9.30 16.64 1.00
CA VAL A 230 9.90 16.62 2.35
C VAL A 230 9.08 15.77 3.32
N TRP A 231 7.76 15.92 3.30
CA TRP A 231 6.88 15.11 4.15
C TRP A 231 6.97 13.63 3.80
N PHE A 232 6.86 13.28 2.51
CA PHE A 232 6.88 11.88 2.05
C PHE A 232 8.22 11.20 2.39
N LEU A 233 9.34 11.85 2.13
CA LEU A 233 10.67 11.32 2.44
C LEU A 233 10.85 11.17 3.96
N GLY A 234 10.37 12.12 4.75
CA GLY A 234 10.36 12.00 6.21
C GLY A 234 9.49 10.85 6.71
N CYS A 235 8.32 10.64 6.11
CA CYS A 235 7.43 9.51 6.39
C CYS A 235 8.12 8.17 6.04
N LEU A 236 8.77 8.08 4.88
CA LEU A 236 9.56 6.92 4.49
C LEU A 236 10.69 6.62 5.49
N GLY A 237 11.46 7.64 5.90
CA GLY A 237 12.50 7.47 6.91
C GLY A 237 11.96 6.84 8.20
N ARG A 238 10.84 7.35 8.72
CA ARG A 238 10.19 6.78 9.92
C ARG A 238 9.63 5.36 9.68
N ALA A 239 9.14 5.07 8.47
CA ALA A 239 8.71 3.71 8.10
C ALA A 239 9.89 2.73 8.11
N LEU A 240 11.05 3.14 7.59
CA LEU A 240 12.29 2.36 7.61
C LEU A 240 12.76 2.09 9.04
N ASP A 241 12.83 3.10 9.90
CA ASP A 241 13.20 2.96 11.32
C ASP A 241 12.28 1.97 12.06
N ARG A 242 10.97 2.01 11.76
CA ARG A 242 9.99 1.07 12.31
C ARG A 242 10.22 -0.35 11.79
N GLY A 243 10.50 -0.48 10.50
CA GLY A 243 10.83 -1.76 9.86
C GLY A 243 12.06 -2.40 10.47
N GLU A 244 13.14 -1.66 10.66
CA GLU A 244 14.37 -2.14 11.30
C GLU A 244 14.11 -2.67 12.72
N LYS A 245 13.32 -1.96 13.52
CA LYS A 245 12.94 -2.41 14.87
C LYS A 245 12.14 -3.72 14.82
N SER A 246 11.23 -3.86 13.86
CA SER A 246 10.41 -5.06 13.65
C SER A 246 11.27 -6.27 13.25
N VAL A 247 12.17 -6.09 12.29
CA VAL A 247 13.11 -7.13 11.87
C VAL A 247 14.05 -7.53 13.02
N ALA A 248 14.59 -6.57 13.76
CA ALA A 248 15.45 -6.85 14.92
C ALA A 248 14.71 -7.66 16.01
N ALA A 249 13.39 -7.42 16.20
CA ALA A 249 12.58 -8.20 17.12
C ALA A 249 12.43 -9.66 16.64
N ILE A 250 12.20 -9.88 15.33
CA ILE A 250 12.10 -11.21 14.74
C ILE A 250 13.42 -11.98 14.89
N ILE A 251 14.55 -11.32 14.61
CA ILE A 251 15.89 -11.93 14.76
C ILE A 251 16.14 -12.33 16.21
N ARG A 252 15.82 -11.45 17.18
CA ARG A 252 15.96 -11.77 18.61
C ARG A 252 15.08 -12.94 19.03
N LYS A 253 13.83 -13.00 18.54
CA LYS A 253 12.92 -14.11 18.80
C LYS A 253 13.48 -15.42 18.23
N ALA A 254 13.95 -15.43 16.99
CA ALA A 254 14.55 -16.59 16.33
C ALA A 254 15.81 -17.10 17.09
N SER A 255 16.75 -16.21 17.40
CA SER A 255 17.97 -16.58 18.14
C SER A 255 17.67 -17.11 19.55
N THR A 256 16.62 -16.60 20.19
CA THR A 256 16.15 -17.12 21.49
C THR A 256 15.64 -18.56 21.34
N TRP A 257 14.86 -18.84 20.30
CA TRP A 257 14.39 -20.21 20.01
C TRP A 257 15.51 -21.17 19.66
N GLU A 258 16.50 -20.75 18.88
CA GLU A 258 17.68 -21.58 18.57
C GLU A 258 18.43 -21.96 19.84
N ARG A 259 18.63 -21.02 20.77
CA ARG A 259 19.27 -21.29 22.08
C ARG A 259 18.43 -22.24 22.96
N ILE A 260 17.11 -22.12 22.95
CA ILE A 260 16.21 -23.02 23.67
C ILE A 260 16.28 -24.42 23.09
N ASN A 261 16.24 -24.55 21.76
CA ASN A 261 16.34 -25.83 21.08
C ASN A 261 17.74 -26.48 21.23
N ALA A 262 18.78 -25.66 21.46
CA ALA A 262 20.13 -26.14 21.78
C ALA A 262 20.31 -26.66 23.23
N GLY A 263 19.21 -26.73 24.04
CA GLY A 263 19.21 -27.35 25.35
C GLY A 263 19.16 -26.41 26.54
N ILE A 264 18.80 -25.13 26.35
CA ILE A 264 18.51 -24.24 27.48
C ILE A 264 17.16 -24.61 28.05
N PRO A 265 17.05 -25.08 29.32
CA PRO A 265 15.79 -25.45 29.91
C PRO A 265 14.87 -24.23 30.07
N VAL A 266 13.69 -24.30 29.49
CA VAL A 266 12.62 -23.30 29.68
C VAL A 266 11.37 -23.97 30.21
N ASN A 267 10.73 -23.37 31.19
CA ASN A 267 9.46 -23.82 31.72
C ASN A 267 8.29 -23.37 30.82
N GLU A 268 7.09 -23.95 31.03
CA GLU A 268 5.89 -23.65 30.21
C GLU A 268 5.52 -22.17 30.23
N ARG A 269 5.69 -21.47 31.35
CA ARG A 269 5.39 -20.06 31.49
C ARG A 269 6.35 -19.19 30.64
N GLN A 270 7.62 -19.56 30.60
CA GLN A 270 8.62 -18.90 29.75
C GLN A 270 8.34 -19.18 28.26
N ARG A 271 7.92 -20.41 27.91
CA ARG A 271 7.50 -20.73 26.54
C ARG A 271 6.31 -19.88 26.09
N ALA A 272 5.28 -19.74 26.92
CA ALA A 272 4.11 -18.92 26.60
C ALA A 272 4.50 -17.45 26.32
N VAL A 273 5.41 -16.87 27.09
CA VAL A 273 5.89 -15.48 26.90
C VAL A 273 6.72 -15.33 25.62
N ILE A 274 7.49 -16.35 25.23
CA ILE A 274 8.31 -16.33 24.02
C ILE A 274 7.44 -16.55 22.76
N HIS A 275 6.30 -17.25 22.88
CA HIS A 275 5.35 -17.41 21.78
C HIS A 275 4.45 -16.19 21.55
N ALA A 276 4.19 -15.38 22.57
CA ALA A 276 3.42 -14.16 22.48
C ALA A 276 4.19 -13.04 21.72
#